data_64c7a2899669e9f44d61f7fe21c82288
#
_entry.id   64c7a2899669e9f44d61f7fe21c82288
#
_cell.length_a   1.000
_cell.length_b   1.000
_cell.length_c   1.000
_cell.angle_alpha   90.00
_cell.angle_beta   90.00
_cell.angle_gamma   90.00
#
_symmetry.space_group_name_H-M   'P 1'
#
loop_
_entity.id
_entity.type
_entity.pdbx_description
1 polymer ?
#
loop_
_entity_poly.entity_id
_entity_poly.type
_entity_poly.pdbx_seq_one_letter_code
_entity_poly.pdbx_strand_id
1 'polypeptide(L)'
;MESPPLAIGTQILINAELRYYTNEGDQLGRGSLPPQVGKETKYWTLINIQNTTSKIQNVTLKATLPKYVVWTDKTSVSHGQDVVFDPSNRLISWNTSSLNPHETAGVYFELAVTPSPDQIGTTPVLLNNISVTGYDIYTSEQVTRISPNLDISLQTDRVGQQKGTIIQ
;
A
#
# COMPACT_ATOMS: atom_id res chain seq x y z
N MET A 1 -9.62 34.67 -32.63
CA MET A 1 -8.46 33.89 -32.10
C MET A 1 -9.02 32.85 -31.13
N GLU A 2 -9.15 31.63 -31.55
CA GLU A 2 -9.61 30.55 -30.64
C GLU A 2 -8.43 30.14 -29.77
N SER A 3 -8.60 30.14 -28.45
CA SER A 3 -7.65 29.55 -27.51
C SER A 3 -7.57 28.05 -27.80
N PRO A 4 -6.35 27.44 -27.83
CA PRO A 4 -6.24 26.00 -27.93
C PRO A 4 -6.98 25.33 -26.75
N PRO A 5 -7.64 24.20 -26.97
CA PRO A 5 -8.36 23.52 -25.90
C PRO A 5 -7.36 23.14 -24.81
N LEU A 6 -7.69 23.48 -23.55
CA LEU A 6 -6.89 23.10 -22.40
C LEU A 6 -7.02 21.58 -22.17
N ALA A 7 -5.94 20.85 -22.39
CA ALA A 7 -5.90 19.43 -22.08
C ALA A 7 -5.83 19.23 -20.55
N ILE A 8 -6.88 18.64 -19.97
CA ILE A 8 -6.90 18.29 -18.55
C ILE A 8 -6.40 16.85 -18.45
N GLY A 9 -5.24 16.68 -17.84
CA GLY A 9 -4.64 15.37 -17.60
C GLY A 9 -5.37 14.56 -16.53
N THR A 10 -5.11 13.25 -16.51
CA THR A 10 -5.63 12.36 -15.47
C THR A 10 -4.89 12.55 -14.15
N GLN A 11 -5.52 12.12 -13.06
CA GLN A 11 -4.91 11.99 -11.74
C GLN A 11 -4.93 10.53 -11.31
N ILE A 12 -3.91 10.13 -10.56
CA ILE A 12 -3.87 8.88 -9.85
C ILE A 12 -4.27 9.15 -8.40
N LEU A 13 -5.25 8.42 -7.90
CA LEU A 13 -5.65 8.44 -6.50
C LEU A 13 -5.17 7.15 -5.86
N ILE A 14 -4.54 7.25 -4.69
CA ILE A 14 -4.07 6.10 -3.92
C ILE A 14 -4.82 6.10 -2.58
N ASN A 15 -5.45 4.98 -2.26
CA ASN A 15 -5.90 4.67 -0.91
C ASN A 15 -5.09 3.48 -0.40
N ALA A 16 -4.17 3.73 0.53
CA ALA A 16 -3.32 2.71 1.14
C ALA A 16 -3.65 2.57 2.62
N GLU A 17 -3.89 1.36 3.06
CA GLU A 17 -4.29 1.04 4.43
C GLU A 17 -3.55 -0.21 4.93
N LEU A 18 -3.23 -0.21 6.23
CA LEU A 18 -2.83 -1.41 6.95
C LEU A 18 -4.03 -1.89 7.77
N ARG A 19 -4.34 -3.19 7.69
CA ARG A 19 -5.50 -3.77 8.37
C ARG A 19 -5.18 -5.06 9.11
N TYR A 20 -5.83 -5.24 10.25
CA TYR A 20 -5.89 -6.48 10.99
C TYR A 20 -7.32 -7.07 10.99
N TYR A 21 -8.34 -6.21 10.85
CA TYR A 21 -9.75 -6.60 10.70
C TYR A 21 -10.36 -5.98 9.43
N THR A 22 -11.39 -6.63 8.91
CA THR A 22 -12.25 -6.05 7.86
C THR A 22 -13.13 -4.92 8.42
N ASN A 23 -13.84 -4.23 7.54
CA ASN A 23 -14.84 -3.23 7.97
C ASN A 23 -15.98 -3.86 8.75
N GLU A 24 -16.30 -5.12 8.48
CA GLU A 24 -17.33 -5.93 9.14
C GLU A 24 -16.86 -6.49 10.48
N GLY A 25 -15.55 -6.44 10.77
CA GLY A 25 -14.94 -6.91 12.01
C GLY A 25 -14.34 -8.32 11.93
N ASP A 26 -14.30 -8.93 10.76
CA ASP A 26 -13.67 -10.22 10.56
C ASP A 26 -12.14 -10.10 10.62
N GLN A 27 -11.49 -11.07 11.24
CA GLN A 27 -10.04 -11.05 11.38
C GLN A 27 -9.33 -11.40 10.07
N LEU A 28 -8.55 -10.46 9.54
CA LEU A 28 -7.64 -10.63 8.39
C LEU A 28 -6.23 -10.99 8.84
N GLY A 29 -5.74 -10.27 9.84
CA GLY A 29 -4.41 -10.46 10.40
C GLY A 29 -4.29 -11.70 11.26
N ARG A 30 -3.08 -12.00 11.71
CA ARG A 30 -2.78 -13.13 12.59
C ARG A 30 -1.79 -12.73 13.66
N GLY A 31 -1.80 -13.46 14.77
CA GLY A 31 -0.92 -13.20 15.90
C GLY A 31 -1.52 -12.24 16.92
N SER A 32 -0.69 -11.78 17.85
CA SER A 32 -1.15 -10.94 18.96
C SER A 32 -1.50 -9.53 18.50
N LEU A 33 -2.63 -9.01 18.94
CA LEU A 33 -2.99 -7.61 18.79
C LEU A 33 -3.53 -7.07 20.13
N PRO A 34 -2.88 -6.12 20.82
CA PRO A 34 -1.65 -5.41 20.43
C PRO A 34 -0.45 -6.33 20.15
N PRO A 35 0.48 -5.93 19.26
CA PRO A 35 1.68 -6.71 19.02
C PRO A 35 2.53 -6.84 20.27
N GLN A 36 3.06 -8.04 20.51
CA GLN A 36 3.87 -8.35 21.70
C GLN A 36 5.32 -8.63 21.31
N VAL A 37 6.24 -8.23 22.17
CA VAL A 37 7.66 -8.54 22.01
C VAL A 37 7.89 -10.04 21.83
N GLY A 38 8.68 -10.40 20.82
CA GLY A 38 9.04 -11.79 20.52
C GLY A 38 7.94 -12.61 19.87
N LYS A 39 6.75 -12.05 19.64
CA LYS A 39 5.65 -12.75 18.96
C LYS A 39 5.35 -12.11 17.61
N GLU A 40 5.19 -12.96 16.60
CA GLU A 40 4.87 -12.51 15.26
C GLU A 40 3.41 -12.00 15.17
N THR A 41 3.23 -10.82 14.58
CA THR A 41 1.92 -10.31 14.18
C THR A 41 1.92 -10.04 12.68
N LYS A 42 0.85 -10.46 11.99
CA LYS A 42 0.68 -10.31 10.55
C LYS A 42 -0.45 -9.37 10.24
N TYR A 43 -0.21 -8.50 9.27
CA TYR A 43 -1.14 -7.48 8.80
C TYR A 43 -1.33 -7.61 7.29
N TRP A 44 -2.49 -7.21 6.80
CA TRP A 44 -2.73 -7.02 5.38
C TRP A 44 -2.58 -5.55 5.00
N THR A 45 -1.81 -5.31 3.96
CA THR A 45 -1.72 -4.02 3.29
C THR A 45 -2.69 -4.02 2.12
N LEU A 46 -3.59 -3.04 2.09
CA LEU A 46 -4.58 -2.87 1.02
C LEU A 46 -4.28 -1.56 0.30
N ILE A 47 -3.82 -1.63 -0.95
CA ILE A 47 -3.56 -0.45 -1.78
C ILE A 47 -4.52 -0.48 -2.95
N ASN A 48 -5.39 0.55 -3.02
CA ASN A 48 -6.28 0.78 -4.16
C ASN A 48 -5.75 1.97 -4.97
N ILE A 49 -5.53 1.74 -6.25
CA ILE A 49 -5.02 2.72 -7.20
C ILE A 49 -6.13 3.02 -8.19
N GLN A 50 -6.67 4.22 -8.15
CA GLN A 50 -7.74 4.65 -9.04
C GLN A 50 -7.22 5.65 -10.07
N ASN A 51 -7.52 5.38 -11.34
CA ASN A 51 -7.33 6.34 -12.42
C ASN A 51 -8.58 7.20 -12.59
N THR A 52 -8.43 8.48 -12.98
CA THR A 52 -9.58 9.38 -13.13
C THR A 52 -10.04 9.49 -14.59
N THR A 53 -9.54 10.42 -15.36
CA THR A 53 -10.22 10.92 -16.58
C THR A 53 -9.71 10.36 -17.90
N SER A 54 -8.41 10.08 -18.04
CA SER A 54 -7.83 9.53 -19.26
C SER A 54 -7.08 8.24 -19.00
N LYS A 55 -6.91 7.42 -20.06
CA LYS A 55 -6.16 6.17 -19.94
C LYS A 55 -4.69 6.43 -19.59
N ILE A 56 -4.19 5.72 -18.59
CA ILE A 56 -2.76 5.70 -18.25
C ILE A 56 -2.13 4.36 -18.63
N GLN A 57 -0.85 4.41 -18.99
CA GLN A 57 -0.04 3.25 -19.35
C GLN A 57 1.16 3.11 -18.41
N ASN A 58 1.77 1.92 -18.40
CA ASN A 58 2.98 1.63 -17.63
C ASN A 58 2.83 2.03 -16.15
N VAL A 59 1.71 1.63 -15.54
CA VAL A 59 1.43 1.93 -14.14
C VAL A 59 2.30 1.07 -13.24
N THR A 60 3.07 1.70 -12.37
CA THR A 60 4.01 1.03 -11.46
C THR A 60 3.82 1.53 -10.04
N LEU A 61 3.60 0.61 -9.10
CA LEU A 61 3.64 0.84 -7.66
C LEU A 61 5.01 0.41 -7.14
N LYS A 62 5.60 1.25 -6.28
CA LYS A 62 6.82 0.92 -5.51
C LYS A 62 6.62 1.29 -4.06
N ALA A 63 7.20 0.48 -3.17
CA ALA A 63 7.25 0.74 -1.73
C ALA A 63 8.44 0.01 -1.11
N THR A 64 8.91 0.46 0.05
CA THR A 64 10.04 -0.16 0.74
C THR A 64 9.64 -0.70 2.11
N LEU A 65 10.25 -1.83 2.50
CA LEU A 65 10.06 -2.42 3.82
C LEU A 65 11.19 -2.05 4.77
N PRO A 66 10.89 -1.61 6.01
CA PRO A 66 11.88 -1.54 7.08
C PRO A 66 12.53 -2.89 7.34
N LYS A 67 13.75 -2.89 7.91
CA LYS A 67 14.52 -4.14 8.16
C LYS A 67 13.82 -5.14 9.07
N TYR A 68 13.01 -4.67 10.00
CA TYR A 68 12.27 -5.50 10.96
C TYR A 68 10.95 -6.05 10.40
N VAL A 69 10.56 -5.69 9.19
CA VAL A 69 9.35 -6.20 8.54
C VAL A 69 9.69 -7.37 7.64
N VAL A 70 8.90 -8.43 7.72
CA VAL A 70 9.05 -9.64 6.92
C VAL A 70 8.01 -9.69 5.81
N TRP A 71 8.45 -9.95 4.59
CA TRP A 71 7.60 -10.28 3.46
C TRP A 71 7.13 -11.73 3.57
N THR A 72 5.81 -11.97 3.51
CA THR A 72 5.24 -13.32 3.70
C THR A 72 4.91 -14.05 2.40
N ASP A 73 5.10 -13.38 1.28
CA ASP A 73 4.80 -13.90 -0.07
C ASP A 73 3.32 -14.21 -0.35
N LYS A 74 2.44 -13.64 0.48
CA LYS A 74 1.00 -13.70 0.24
C LYS A 74 0.53 -12.42 -0.40
N THR A 75 -0.02 -12.54 -1.60
CA THR A 75 -0.46 -11.43 -2.43
C THR A 75 -1.83 -11.69 -3.04
N SER A 76 -2.50 -10.61 -3.42
CA SER A 76 -3.74 -10.64 -4.20
C SER A 76 -3.82 -9.36 -5.02
N VAL A 77 -3.94 -9.50 -6.33
CA VAL A 77 -4.04 -8.36 -7.25
C VAL A 77 -5.27 -8.49 -8.13
N SER A 78 -5.93 -7.36 -8.43
CA SER A 78 -7.07 -7.35 -9.34
C SER A 78 -6.67 -7.14 -10.80
N HIS A 79 -5.50 -6.53 -11.04
CA HIS A 79 -4.97 -6.17 -12.35
C HIS A 79 -3.46 -6.35 -12.39
N GLY A 80 -2.95 -6.54 -13.60
CA GLY A 80 -1.51 -6.57 -13.85
C GLY A 80 -0.82 -7.85 -13.39
N GLN A 81 0.48 -7.75 -13.15
CA GLN A 81 1.32 -8.85 -12.69
C GLN A 81 1.24 -8.96 -11.17
N ASP A 82 1.69 -10.08 -10.63
CA ASP A 82 1.76 -10.26 -9.18
C ASP A 82 2.78 -9.32 -8.55
N VAL A 83 2.63 -9.11 -7.24
CA VAL A 83 3.57 -8.27 -6.47
C VAL A 83 4.89 -8.99 -6.32
N VAL A 84 5.98 -8.28 -6.55
CA VAL A 84 7.36 -8.80 -6.43
C VAL A 84 8.07 -8.09 -5.29
N PHE A 85 8.78 -8.86 -4.45
CA PHE A 85 9.66 -8.34 -3.41
C PHE A 85 11.12 -8.62 -3.77
N ASP A 86 11.93 -7.56 -3.82
CA ASP A 86 13.39 -7.64 -3.95
C ASP A 86 14.02 -7.52 -2.55
N PRO A 87 14.56 -8.63 -2.00
CA PRO A 87 15.16 -8.61 -0.66
C PRO A 87 16.46 -7.80 -0.58
N SER A 88 17.17 -7.62 -1.70
CA SER A 88 18.42 -6.86 -1.72
C SER A 88 18.20 -5.37 -1.44
N ASN A 89 17.16 -4.81 -2.02
CA ASN A 89 16.77 -3.41 -1.86
C ASN A 89 15.59 -3.22 -0.90
N ARG A 90 15.02 -4.32 -0.41
CA ARG A 90 13.79 -4.34 0.40
C ARG A 90 12.64 -3.61 -0.31
N LEU A 91 12.59 -3.76 -1.62
CA LEU A 91 11.66 -3.07 -2.51
C LEU A 91 10.49 -3.99 -2.89
N ILE A 92 9.27 -3.51 -2.67
CA ILE A 92 8.06 -4.08 -3.23
C ILE A 92 7.76 -3.35 -4.54
N SER A 93 7.42 -4.09 -5.57
CA SER A 93 6.98 -3.54 -6.85
C SER A 93 5.80 -4.30 -7.43
N TRP A 94 4.91 -3.56 -8.07
CA TRP A 94 3.80 -4.07 -8.85
C TRP A 94 3.64 -3.21 -10.10
N ASN A 95 3.20 -3.81 -11.20
CA ASN A 95 2.93 -3.07 -12.43
C ASN A 95 1.75 -3.65 -13.22
N THR A 96 1.12 -2.77 -14.00
CA THR A 96 0.17 -3.15 -15.04
C THR A 96 0.42 -2.33 -16.30
N SER A 97 0.07 -2.91 -17.44
CA SER A 97 0.26 -2.25 -18.75
C SER A 97 -0.56 -0.98 -18.89
N SER A 98 -1.77 -0.95 -18.33
CA SER A 98 -2.64 0.23 -18.36
C SER A 98 -3.77 0.16 -17.33
N LEU A 99 -4.34 1.33 -17.03
CA LEU A 99 -5.64 1.49 -16.37
C LEU A 99 -6.50 2.43 -17.22
N ASN A 100 -7.74 2.03 -17.47
CA ASN A 100 -8.73 2.83 -18.16
C ASN A 100 -9.24 3.96 -17.27
N PRO A 101 -9.93 4.98 -17.84
CA PRO A 101 -10.64 5.98 -17.04
C PRO A 101 -11.56 5.33 -16.00
N HIS A 102 -11.53 5.83 -14.76
CA HIS A 102 -12.33 5.39 -13.61
C HIS A 102 -12.08 3.93 -13.16
N GLU A 103 -11.07 3.27 -13.71
CA GLU A 103 -10.67 1.93 -13.29
C GLU A 103 -9.86 1.98 -12.00
N THR A 104 -10.10 0.99 -11.12
CA THR A 104 -9.36 0.82 -9.86
C THR A 104 -8.63 -0.51 -9.85
N ALA A 105 -7.33 -0.47 -9.57
CA ALA A 105 -6.52 -1.65 -9.31
C ALA A 105 -6.33 -1.86 -7.81
N GLY A 106 -6.66 -3.06 -7.33
CA GLY A 106 -6.35 -3.50 -5.97
C GLY A 106 -5.02 -4.25 -5.95
N VAL A 107 -4.12 -3.84 -5.06
CA VAL A 107 -2.81 -4.48 -4.83
C VAL A 107 -2.69 -4.76 -3.35
N TYR A 108 -2.83 -6.02 -2.96
CA TYR A 108 -2.91 -6.44 -1.57
C TYR A 108 -1.81 -7.45 -1.25
N PHE A 109 -1.22 -7.33 -0.06
CA PHE A 109 -0.17 -8.24 0.40
C PHE A 109 -0.08 -8.28 1.93
N GLU A 110 0.38 -9.42 2.44
CA GLU A 110 0.57 -9.63 3.88
C GLU A 110 2.00 -9.29 4.29
N LEU A 111 2.14 -8.58 5.42
CA LEU A 111 3.40 -8.26 6.07
C LEU A 111 3.41 -8.81 7.48
N ALA A 112 4.58 -9.22 7.97
CA ALA A 112 4.75 -9.69 9.34
C ALA A 112 5.79 -8.85 10.09
N VAL A 113 5.58 -8.71 11.40
CA VAL A 113 6.53 -8.08 12.32
C VAL A 113 6.63 -8.90 13.59
N THR A 114 7.86 -9.08 14.09
CA THR A 114 8.14 -9.61 15.42
C THR A 114 8.82 -8.53 16.22
N PRO A 115 8.09 -7.84 17.11
CA PRO A 115 8.66 -6.69 17.83
C PRO A 115 9.83 -7.11 18.74
N SER A 116 10.80 -6.21 18.83
CA SER A 116 11.93 -6.28 19.77
C SER A 116 11.65 -5.45 21.05
N PRO A 117 12.38 -5.70 22.16
CA PRO A 117 12.14 -4.99 23.41
C PRO A 117 12.28 -3.46 23.34
N ASP A 118 13.15 -2.96 22.46
CA ASP A 118 13.35 -1.54 22.22
C ASP A 118 12.18 -0.85 21.51
N GLN A 119 11.26 -1.63 20.95
CA GLN A 119 10.06 -1.10 20.28
C GLN A 119 8.82 -0.99 21.20
N ILE A 120 8.92 -1.40 22.47
CA ILE A 120 7.82 -1.29 23.44
C ILE A 120 7.33 0.17 23.53
N GLY A 121 6.02 0.36 23.49
CA GLY A 121 5.39 1.67 23.56
C GLY A 121 5.44 2.48 22.26
N THR A 122 6.01 1.92 21.18
CA THR A 122 6.09 2.56 19.86
C THR A 122 5.03 2.06 18.90
N THR A 123 4.87 2.78 17.79
CA THR A 123 3.99 2.45 16.68
C THR A 123 4.83 2.37 15.40
N PRO A 124 5.56 1.26 15.18
CA PRO A 124 6.51 1.18 14.07
C PRO A 124 5.82 1.21 12.71
N VAL A 125 6.51 1.84 11.76
CA VAL A 125 6.09 1.87 10.34
C VAL A 125 6.38 0.52 9.71
N LEU A 126 5.43 -0.03 8.95
CA LEU A 126 5.59 -1.29 8.24
C LEU A 126 5.84 -1.11 6.74
N LEU A 127 5.43 0.02 6.15
CA LEU A 127 5.59 0.29 4.73
C LEU A 127 5.95 1.76 4.50
N ASN A 128 7.06 1.99 3.81
CA ASN A 128 7.60 3.31 3.50
C ASN A 128 7.58 3.60 1.99
N ASN A 129 7.68 4.89 1.64
CA ASN A 129 7.96 5.36 0.27
C ASN A 129 6.99 4.79 -0.77
N ILE A 130 5.71 4.79 -0.44
CA ILE A 130 4.66 4.31 -1.33
C ILE A 130 4.46 5.31 -2.46
N SER A 131 4.75 4.90 -3.69
CA SER A 131 4.58 5.75 -4.87
C SER A 131 4.00 4.98 -6.04
N VAL A 132 3.15 5.65 -6.81
CA VAL A 132 2.60 5.13 -8.06
C VAL A 132 2.96 6.10 -9.18
N THR A 133 3.46 5.57 -10.28
CA THR A 133 3.74 6.32 -11.51
C THR A 133 2.98 5.71 -12.67
N GLY A 134 2.63 6.53 -13.64
CA GLY A 134 2.00 6.12 -14.88
C GLY A 134 2.22 7.15 -15.96
N TYR A 135 1.90 6.82 -17.19
CA TYR A 135 2.00 7.72 -18.34
C TYR A 135 0.61 8.01 -18.89
N ASP A 136 0.21 9.29 -18.84
CA ASP A 136 -1.04 9.76 -19.41
C ASP A 136 -0.92 9.89 -20.93
N ILE A 137 -1.62 9.05 -21.67
CA ILE A 137 -1.52 9.05 -23.14
C ILE A 137 -2.19 10.27 -23.79
N TYR A 138 -3.09 10.93 -23.08
CA TYR A 138 -3.81 12.12 -23.61
C TYR A 138 -2.94 13.37 -23.53
N THR A 139 -2.25 13.59 -22.40
CA THR A 139 -1.35 14.74 -22.22
C THR A 139 0.10 14.44 -22.61
N SER A 140 0.44 13.16 -22.81
CA SER A 140 1.82 12.70 -23.05
C SER A 140 2.76 13.05 -21.91
N GLU A 141 2.26 12.98 -20.67
CA GLU A 141 3.00 13.31 -19.46
C GLU A 141 3.04 12.15 -18.46
N GLN A 142 4.12 12.09 -17.69
CA GLN A 142 4.20 11.17 -16.55
C GLN A 142 3.39 11.73 -15.38
N VAL A 143 2.60 10.87 -14.78
CA VAL A 143 1.81 11.15 -13.58
C VAL A 143 2.40 10.39 -12.41
N THR A 144 2.59 11.06 -11.28
CA THR A 144 3.13 10.44 -10.05
C THR A 144 2.24 10.80 -8.86
N ARG A 145 1.99 9.82 -8.00
CA ARG A 145 1.30 10.01 -6.72
C ARG A 145 2.07 9.33 -5.60
N ILE A 146 2.17 10.00 -4.46
CA ILE A 146 2.82 9.49 -3.24
C ILE A 146 1.75 9.33 -2.16
N SER A 147 1.83 8.22 -1.42
CA SER A 147 1.00 7.97 -0.25
C SER A 147 1.83 8.09 1.03
N PRO A 148 1.23 8.51 2.16
CA PRO A 148 1.88 8.45 3.47
C PRO A 148 2.34 7.04 3.82
N ASN A 149 3.36 6.95 4.69
CA ASN A 149 3.80 5.67 5.25
C ASN A 149 2.68 5.00 6.04
N LEU A 150 2.69 3.67 6.10
CA LEU A 150 1.74 2.88 6.88
C LEU A 150 2.41 2.33 8.13
N ASP A 151 1.83 2.60 9.27
CA ASP A 151 2.26 2.10 10.58
C ASP A 151 1.18 1.22 11.24
N ILE A 152 1.52 0.61 12.36
CA ILE A 152 0.62 -0.27 13.10
C ILE A 152 -0.47 0.46 13.89
N SER A 153 -0.62 1.78 13.77
CA SER A 153 -1.72 2.51 14.43
C SER A 153 -3.10 2.10 13.93
N LEU A 154 -3.15 1.48 12.74
CA LEU A 154 -4.39 0.95 12.15
C LEU A 154 -5.51 2.00 12.07
N GLN A 155 -5.19 3.22 11.64
CA GLN A 155 -6.09 4.38 11.70
C GLN A 155 -7.46 4.17 11.05
N THR A 156 -7.52 3.35 10.00
CA THR A 156 -8.74 3.05 9.26
C THR A 156 -9.42 1.74 9.69
N ASP A 157 -8.75 0.95 10.54
CA ASP A 157 -9.28 -0.31 11.08
C ASP A 157 -10.04 -0.03 12.37
N ARG A 158 -11.37 0.00 12.30
CA ARG A 158 -12.24 0.37 13.43
C ARG A 158 -12.04 -0.48 14.69
N VAL A 159 -11.68 -1.76 14.53
CA VAL A 159 -11.47 -2.69 15.64
C VAL A 159 -10.02 -2.63 16.14
N GLY A 160 -9.06 -2.49 15.22
CA GLY A 160 -7.63 -2.52 15.50
C GLY A 160 -7.05 -1.20 15.99
N GLN A 161 -7.63 -0.05 15.66
CA GLN A 161 -7.05 1.29 15.86
C GLN A 161 -6.62 1.63 17.29
N GLN A 162 -7.22 1.02 18.30
CA GLN A 162 -6.84 1.22 19.71
C GLN A 162 -5.77 0.24 20.21
N LYS A 163 -5.31 -0.65 19.35
CA LYS A 163 -4.37 -1.73 19.65
C LYS A 163 -3.07 -1.63 18.86
N GLY A 164 -2.76 -0.43 18.37
CA GLY A 164 -1.64 -0.16 17.47
C GLY A 164 -0.33 0.20 18.16
N THR A 165 -0.13 -0.20 19.41
CA THR A 165 1.11 0.04 20.17
C THR A 165 1.69 -1.28 20.64
N ILE A 166 3.02 -1.43 20.52
CA ILE A 166 3.72 -2.64 20.97
C ILE A 166 3.71 -2.72 22.49
N ILE A 167 3.34 -3.89 23.00
CA ILE A 167 3.37 -4.23 24.42
C ILE A 167 4.40 -5.32 24.73
N GLN A 168 4.68 -5.54 26.02
CA GLN A 168 5.61 -6.54 26.52
C GLN A 168 5.13 -7.99 26.24
#